data_2debeaaf65658fe932beb210d91f780b
#
_entry.id   2debeaaf65658fe932beb210d91f780b
#
_cell.length_a   1.000
_cell.length_b   1.000
_cell.length_c   1.000
_cell.angle_alpha   90.00
_cell.angle_beta   90.00
_cell.angle_gamma   90.00
#
_symmetry.space_group_name_H-M   'P 1'
#
loop_
_entity.id
_entity.type
_entity.pdbx_description
1 polymer ?
#
loop_
_entity_poly.entity_id
_entity_poly.type
_entity_poly.pdbx_seq_one_letter_code
_entity_poly.pdbx_strand_id
1 'polypeptide(L)'
;LREGKLSDQGLDLRGGGSMYAHGLSAIVLCEAYAMTQDKHLAQPAQQAIDFIVNAQDMTGGGWRYTPGQPGDTSVVGWQLMALKSGHLAYLKVPQKSVAGVINFLDLVQSNNGANYGYTSSGAGPSTSAVGLLCRMYLGWKKTNPALEGGVRYLSQQGPAKNNIYFNYYAAQVLRHWEGDEWRKWEKVMREQLLSTQVQAGTYSSDKGSWYTPGQSHGERGGRIYETSLSCMTLEVYYRNMPLYRKTAAEAGDDF
;
A
#
# COMPACT_ATOMS: atom_id res chain seq x y z
N LEU A 1 -7.16 14.60 -14.73
CA LEU A 1 -6.63 14.99 -13.41
C LEU A 1 -7.27 16.32 -13.03
N ARG A 2 -8.06 16.34 -11.95
CA ARG A 2 -8.46 17.64 -11.36
C ARG A 2 -7.16 18.30 -10.89
N GLU A 3 -7.02 19.59 -11.15
CA GLU A 3 -5.83 20.36 -10.79
C GLU A 3 -5.54 20.18 -9.29
N GLY A 4 -4.30 19.83 -8.97
CA GLY A 4 -3.82 19.81 -7.59
C GLY A 4 -3.82 21.22 -7.03
N LYS A 5 -4.06 21.36 -5.74
CA LYS A 5 -4.05 22.66 -5.06
C LYS A 5 -2.71 22.88 -4.37
N LEU A 6 -1.91 23.79 -4.91
CA LEU A 6 -0.64 24.18 -4.29
C LEU A 6 -0.88 25.13 -3.11
N SER A 7 -0.21 24.88 -2.00
CA SER A 7 -0.18 25.72 -0.79
C SER A 7 1.22 25.71 -0.17
N ASP A 8 1.41 26.43 0.92
CA ASP A 8 2.61 26.39 1.76
C ASP A 8 2.89 25.02 2.39
N GLN A 9 1.87 24.15 2.45
CA GLN A 9 2.00 22.76 2.92
C GLN A 9 2.35 21.76 1.82
N GLY A 10 2.46 22.19 0.57
CA GLY A 10 2.75 21.34 -0.58
C GLY A 10 1.60 21.25 -1.58
N LEU A 11 1.67 20.28 -2.49
CA LEU A 11 0.69 20.01 -3.54
C LEU A 11 -0.38 19.04 -3.07
N ASP A 12 -1.59 19.52 -2.79
CA ASP A 12 -2.75 18.71 -2.40
C ASP A 12 -3.41 18.06 -3.63
N LEU A 13 -3.29 16.75 -3.75
CA LEU A 13 -3.84 15.95 -4.84
C LEU A 13 -5.17 15.26 -4.48
N ARG A 14 -5.80 15.62 -3.36
CA ARG A 14 -7.07 14.99 -2.94
C ARG A 14 -8.23 15.26 -3.89
N GLY A 15 -8.21 16.39 -4.59
CA GLY A 15 -9.25 16.74 -5.56
C GLY A 15 -10.67 16.77 -4.98
N GLY A 16 -10.83 17.11 -3.70
CA GLY A 16 -12.08 17.04 -2.95
C GLY A 16 -12.38 15.68 -2.31
N GLY A 17 -11.49 14.69 -2.47
CA GLY A 17 -11.52 13.40 -1.78
C GLY A 17 -10.74 13.41 -0.46
N SER A 18 -10.35 12.23 0.00
CA SER A 18 -9.58 12.03 1.25
C SER A 18 -8.10 11.84 0.99
N MET A 19 -7.32 11.64 2.07
CA MET A 19 -5.89 11.29 1.99
C MET A 19 -5.63 10.00 1.19
N TYR A 20 -6.61 9.11 1.01
CA TYR A 20 -6.47 7.98 0.06
C TYR A 20 -6.18 8.47 -1.36
N ALA A 21 -6.97 9.43 -1.86
CA ALA A 21 -6.77 9.98 -3.20
C ALA A 21 -5.39 10.65 -3.33
N HIS A 22 -4.97 11.35 -2.28
CA HIS A 22 -3.65 11.98 -2.25
C HIS A 22 -2.52 10.94 -2.29
N GLY A 23 -2.53 9.93 -1.41
CA GLY A 23 -1.51 8.89 -1.36
C GLY A 23 -1.35 8.15 -2.69
N LEU A 24 -2.48 7.72 -3.28
CA LEU A 24 -2.48 7.07 -4.60
C LEU A 24 -1.90 7.97 -5.71
N SER A 25 -2.31 9.23 -5.74
CA SER A 25 -1.79 10.19 -6.74
C SER A 25 -0.30 10.49 -6.54
N ALA A 26 0.14 10.59 -5.28
CA ALA A 26 1.54 10.81 -4.95
C ALA A 26 2.43 9.61 -5.35
N ILE A 27 1.96 8.36 -5.14
CA ILE A 27 2.66 7.16 -5.63
C ILE A 27 2.90 7.25 -7.14
N VAL A 28 1.82 7.49 -7.91
CA VAL A 28 1.90 7.57 -9.38
C VAL A 28 2.87 8.66 -9.81
N LEU A 29 2.82 9.83 -9.17
CA LEU A 29 3.67 10.97 -9.53
C LEU A 29 5.15 10.70 -9.20
N CYS A 30 5.44 10.13 -8.04
CA CYS A 30 6.80 9.75 -7.64
C CYS A 30 7.37 8.63 -8.54
N GLU A 31 6.58 7.61 -8.84
CA GLU A 31 7.01 6.51 -9.74
C GLU A 31 7.22 7.01 -11.17
N ALA A 32 6.33 7.87 -11.69
CA ALA A 32 6.50 8.46 -13.01
C ALA A 32 7.80 9.29 -13.08
N TYR A 33 8.10 10.08 -12.04
CA TYR A 33 9.36 10.80 -11.95
C TYR A 33 10.57 9.84 -11.87
N ALA A 34 10.50 8.82 -11.02
CA ALA A 34 11.59 7.85 -10.89
C ALA A 34 11.91 7.13 -12.20
N MET A 35 10.88 6.76 -12.97
CA MET A 35 11.04 6.02 -14.24
C MET A 35 11.49 6.88 -15.40
N THR A 36 11.05 8.14 -15.47
CA THR A 36 11.28 9.00 -16.64
C THR A 36 12.40 10.01 -16.43
N GLN A 37 12.71 10.37 -15.20
CA GLN A 37 13.60 11.48 -14.83
C GLN A 37 13.19 12.82 -15.47
N ASP A 38 11.89 12.97 -15.80
CA ASP A 38 11.37 14.20 -16.36
C ASP A 38 11.42 15.32 -15.30
N LYS A 39 12.22 16.34 -15.58
CA LYS A 39 12.44 17.48 -14.68
C LYS A 39 11.14 18.23 -14.35
N HIS A 40 10.14 18.17 -15.22
CA HIS A 40 8.83 18.79 -14.96
C HIS A 40 8.04 18.06 -13.87
N LEU A 41 8.35 16.78 -13.61
CA LEU A 41 7.71 15.98 -12.54
C LEU A 41 8.44 16.11 -11.19
N ALA A 42 9.70 16.52 -11.17
CA ALA A 42 10.52 16.55 -9.95
C ALA A 42 9.90 17.43 -8.84
N GLN A 43 9.59 18.69 -9.18
CA GLN A 43 9.01 19.62 -8.22
C GLN A 43 7.59 19.22 -7.78
N PRO A 44 6.64 18.89 -8.67
CA PRO A 44 5.33 18.39 -8.26
C PRO A 44 5.41 17.12 -7.38
N ALA A 45 6.30 16.18 -7.68
CA ALA A 45 6.47 14.99 -6.88
C ALA A 45 6.99 15.31 -5.46
N GLN A 46 8.00 16.20 -5.34
CA GLN A 46 8.47 16.65 -4.03
C GLN A 46 7.35 17.36 -3.25
N GLN A 47 6.61 18.24 -3.87
CA GLN A 47 5.52 18.96 -3.22
C GLN A 47 4.37 18.03 -2.78
N ALA A 48 4.12 16.93 -3.50
CA ALA A 48 3.16 15.92 -3.06
C ALA A 48 3.67 15.16 -1.81
N ILE A 49 4.96 14.87 -1.74
CA ILE A 49 5.59 14.31 -0.54
C ILE A 49 5.53 15.31 0.63
N ASP A 50 5.83 16.58 0.39
CA ASP A 50 5.78 17.64 1.42
C ASP A 50 4.36 17.75 2.02
N PHE A 51 3.31 17.63 1.19
CA PHE A 51 1.94 17.62 1.68
C PHE A 51 1.66 16.40 2.59
N ILE A 52 2.13 15.18 2.25
CA ILE A 52 2.02 14.00 3.12
C ILE A 52 2.67 14.28 4.46
N VAL A 53 3.90 14.80 4.46
CA VAL A 53 4.68 15.11 5.66
C VAL A 53 3.94 16.12 6.56
N ASN A 54 3.42 17.19 5.96
CA ASN A 54 2.71 18.24 6.70
C ASN A 54 1.30 17.82 7.16
N ALA A 55 0.71 16.82 6.52
CA ALA A 55 -0.60 16.26 6.88
C ALA A 55 -0.53 15.19 8.00
N GLN A 56 0.67 14.80 8.44
CA GLN A 56 0.85 13.76 9.46
C GLN A 56 0.31 14.20 10.82
N ASP A 57 -0.38 13.32 11.53
CA ASP A 57 -0.73 13.54 12.94
C ASP A 57 0.54 13.62 13.80
N MET A 58 0.75 14.76 14.42
CA MET A 58 1.96 15.05 15.19
C MET A 58 2.07 14.24 16.48
N THR A 59 0.96 13.68 16.98
CA THR A 59 0.90 12.91 18.23
C THR A 59 1.05 11.42 17.99
N GLY A 60 0.20 10.85 17.14
CA GLY A 60 0.18 9.42 16.86
C GLY A 60 1.05 8.99 15.69
N GLY A 61 1.50 9.93 14.85
CA GLY A 61 2.40 9.67 13.72
C GLY A 61 1.75 9.05 12.49
N GLY A 62 0.43 8.92 12.47
CA GLY A 62 -0.32 8.35 11.35
C GLY A 62 -1.03 9.38 10.48
N TRP A 63 -1.88 8.89 9.57
CA TRP A 63 -2.80 9.68 8.74
C TRP A 63 -4.16 8.99 8.69
N ARG A 64 -5.20 9.79 8.48
CA ARG A 64 -6.55 9.30 8.22
C ARG A 64 -7.15 10.05 7.04
N TYR A 65 -8.44 10.38 7.04
CA TYR A 65 -9.12 10.94 5.86
C TYR A 65 -8.76 12.41 5.58
N THR A 66 -8.46 13.17 6.63
CA THR A 66 -8.08 14.60 6.54
C THR A 66 -6.73 14.86 7.21
N PRO A 67 -5.99 15.91 6.77
CA PRO A 67 -4.72 16.31 7.40
C PRO A 67 -4.82 16.47 8.90
N GLY A 68 -3.80 16.02 9.65
CA GLY A 68 -3.69 16.14 11.10
C GLY A 68 -4.64 15.27 11.91
N GLN A 69 -5.48 14.46 11.27
CA GLN A 69 -6.39 13.54 11.95
C GLN A 69 -5.63 12.33 12.48
N PRO A 70 -5.94 11.84 13.72
CA PRO A 70 -5.36 10.60 14.24
C PRO A 70 -5.46 9.44 13.24
N GLY A 71 -4.38 8.68 13.09
CA GLY A 71 -4.18 7.73 12.01
C GLY A 71 -5.11 6.52 12.01
N ASP A 72 -5.25 5.91 10.83
CA ASP A 72 -5.69 4.53 10.66
C ASP A 72 -4.74 3.73 9.77
N THR A 73 -4.66 2.44 10.00
CA THR A 73 -3.68 1.55 9.34
C THR A 73 -3.81 1.56 7.82
N SER A 74 -5.02 1.66 7.27
CA SER A 74 -5.23 1.63 5.82
C SER A 74 -4.68 2.88 5.15
N VAL A 75 -4.98 4.06 5.67
CA VAL A 75 -4.46 5.32 5.12
C VAL A 75 -2.96 5.42 5.33
N VAL A 76 -2.45 5.00 6.50
CA VAL A 76 -1.00 4.94 6.78
C VAL A 76 -0.28 4.09 5.74
N GLY A 77 -0.84 2.94 5.36
CA GLY A 77 -0.27 2.09 4.33
C GLY A 77 -0.03 2.82 3.00
N TRP A 78 -1.03 3.54 2.51
CA TRP A 78 -0.91 4.30 1.25
C TRP A 78 0.06 5.48 1.36
N GLN A 79 0.06 6.22 2.49
CA GLN A 79 0.99 7.32 2.67
C GLN A 79 2.44 6.82 2.77
N LEU A 80 2.69 5.72 3.51
CA LEU A 80 4.03 5.14 3.59
C LEU A 80 4.52 4.61 2.23
N MET A 81 3.65 3.98 1.44
CA MET A 81 3.99 3.58 0.07
C MET A 81 4.40 4.78 -0.78
N ALA A 82 3.67 5.90 -0.68
CA ALA A 82 4.02 7.14 -1.38
C ALA A 82 5.37 7.70 -0.90
N LEU A 83 5.62 7.73 0.41
CA LEU A 83 6.91 8.14 0.96
C LEU A 83 8.05 7.24 0.48
N LYS A 84 7.83 5.92 0.42
CA LYS A 84 8.83 4.96 -0.10
C LYS A 84 9.09 5.15 -1.59
N SER A 85 8.05 5.36 -2.41
CA SER A 85 8.20 5.71 -3.83
C SER A 85 8.96 7.02 -4.01
N GLY A 86 8.69 8.03 -3.18
CA GLY A 86 9.43 9.29 -3.15
C GLY A 86 10.90 9.10 -2.78
N HIS A 87 11.19 8.31 -1.76
CA HIS A 87 12.55 7.97 -1.36
C HIS A 87 13.33 7.26 -2.48
N LEU A 88 12.72 6.27 -3.12
CA LEU A 88 13.31 5.56 -4.26
C LEU A 88 13.51 6.46 -5.49
N ALA A 89 12.74 7.54 -5.61
CA ALA A 89 12.89 8.58 -6.61
C ALA A 89 13.93 9.66 -6.22
N TYR A 90 14.68 9.44 -5.14
CA TYR A 90 15.65 10.40 -4.56
C TYR A 90 15.02 11.74 -4.14
N LEU A 91 13.73 11.73 -3.81
CA LEU A 91 13.04 12.88 -3.22
C LEU A 91 13.33 12.96 -1.72
N LYS A 92 13.20 14.15 -1.16
CA LYS A 92 13.46 14.41 0.24
C LYS A 92 12.30 13.91 1.11
N VAL A 93 12.53 12.85 1.90
CA VAL A 93 11.60 12.29 2.88
C VAL A 93 12.18 12.46 4.27
N PRO A 94 11.56 13.27 5.16
CA PRO A 94 12.11 13.50 6.51
C PRO A 94 12.04 12.25 7.38
N GLN A 95 13.15 11.91 8.04
CA GLN A 95 13.22 10.78 8.98
C GLN A 95 12.22 10.89 10.14
N LYS A 96 11.85 12.11 10.53
CA LYS A 96 10.81 12.35 11.53
C LYS A 96 9.46 11.74 11.12
N SER A 97 9.09 11.86 9.85
CA SER A 97 7.84 11.28 9.36
C SER A 97 7.89 9.76 9.36
N VAL A 98 9.03 9.17 8.99
CA VAL A 98 9.26 7.72 9.05
C VAL A 98 9.15 7.21 10.49
N ALA A 99 9.78 7.90 11.44
CA ALA A 99 9.69 7.59 12.87
C ALA A 99 8.24 7.69 13.39
N GLY A 100 7.47 8.66 12.91
CA GLY A 100 6.04 8.77 13.20
C GLY A 100 5.26 7.54 12.76
N VAL A 101 5.51 7.03 11.55
CA VAL A 101 4.86 5.78 11.07
C VAL A 101 5.20 4.60 11.96
N ILE A 102 6.45 4.46 12.40
CA ILE A 102 6.88 3.39 13.31
C ILE A 102 6.07 3.49 14.62
N ASN A 103 5.98 4.70 15.20
CA ASN A 103 5.19 4.94 16.40
C ASN A 103 3.71 4.55 16.22
N PHE A 104 3.08 4.96 15.11
CA PHE A 104 1.70 4.57 14.80
C PHE A 104 1.52 3.06 14.73
N LEU A 105 2.41 2.37 14.01
CA LEU A 105 2.35 0.91 13.87
C LEU A 105 2.54 0.19 15.22
N ASP A 106 3.36 0.75 16.13
CA ASP A 106 3.53 0.24 17.49
C ASP A 106 2.25 0.39 18.32
N LEU A 107 1.46 1.44 18.11
CA LEU A 107 0.19 1.65 18.80
C LEU A 107 -0.91 0.68 18.36
N VAL A 108 -0.92 0.27 17.08
CA VAL A 108 -1.98 -0.57 16.53
C VAL A 108 -1.63 -2.05 16.44
N GLN A 109 -0.39 -2.43 16.74
CA GLN A 109 0.05 -3.82 16.70
C GLN A 109 -0.56 -4.67 17.83
N SER A 110 -0.60 -5.99 17.58
CA SER A 110 -0.91 -7.03 18.57
C SER A 110 -0.09 -8.29 18.28
N ASN A 111 -0.19 -9.30 19.15
CA ASN A 111 0.56 -10.55 19.00
C ASN A 111 2.07 -10.30 18.75
N ASN A 112 2.66 -9.41 19.55
CA ASN A 112 4.08 -9.03 19.46
C ASN A 112 4.50 -8.52 18.07
N GLY A 113 3.62 -7.82 17.36
CA GLY A 113 3.87 -7.24 16.04
C GLY A 113 3.50 -8.14 14.86
N ALA A 114 2.95 -9.34 15.09
CA ALA A 114 2.49 -10.21 14.01
C ALA A 114 1.15 -9.78 13.40
N ASN A 115 0.35 -9.01 14.12
CA ASN A 115 -0.96 -8.54 13.69
C ASN A 115 -1.16 -7.04 13.96
N TYR A 116 -2.13 -6.44 13.26
CA TYR A 116 -2.43 -5.01 13.34
C TYR A 116 -3.93 -4.76 13.34
N GLY A 117 -4.36 -3.83 14.18
CA GLY A 117 -5.72 -3.31 14.19
C GLY A 117 -5.89 -2.10 13.28
N TYR A 118 -7.04 -1.45 13.33
CA TYR A 118 -7.37 -0.30 12.47
C TYR A 118 -6.89 1.03 13.05
N THR A 119 -7.43 1.45 14.20
CA THR A 119 -7.06 2.68 14.92
C THR A 119 -6.53 2.39 16.33
N SER A 120 -6.53 1.14 16.73
CA SER A 120 -6.05 0.63 18.00
C SER A 120 -5.51 -0.79 17.83
N SER A 121 -4.86 -1.32 18.83
CA SER A 121 -4.33 -2.70 18.82
C SER A 121 -5.42 -3.71 18.42
N GLY A 122 -5.09 -4.63 17.51
CA GLY A 122 -6.04 -5.62 16.99
C GLY A 122 -5.40 -6.58 15.98
N ALA A 123 -6.22 -7.48 15.43
CA ALA A 123 -5.77 -8.55 14.54
C ALA A 123 -6.68 -8.72 13.29
N GLY A 124 -7.04 -7.63 12.63
CA GLY A 124 -7.81 -7.70 11.38
C GLY A 124 -6.96 -8.23 10.22
N PRO A 125 -7.49 -9.10 9.34
CA PRO A 125 -6.70 -9.63 8.21
C PRO A 125 -6.15 -8.53 7.29
N SER A 126 -6.98 -7.62 6.83
CA SER A 126 -6.57 -6.52 5.94
C SER A 126 -5.57 -5.58 6.61
N THR A 127 -5.85 -5.17 7.84
CA THR A 127 -4.96 -4.26 8.59
C THR A 127 -3.63 -4.94 8.94
N SER A 128 -3.63 -6.24 9.24
CA SER A 128 -2.39 -7.00 9.44
C SER A 128 -1.57 -7.07 8.14
N ALA A 129 -2.20 -7.31 6.98
CA ALA A 129 -1.48 -7.31 5.72
C ALA A 129 -0.84 -5.93 5.42
N VAL A 130 -1.59 -4.84 5.64
CA VAL A 130 -1.06 -3.47 5.50
C VAL A 130 0.10 -3.21 6.46
N GLY A 131 -0.08 -3.50 7.77
CA GLY A 131 0.93 -3.25 8.78
C GLY A 131 2.23 -4.03 8.56
N LEU A 132 2.13 -5.31 8.17
CA LEU A 132 3.29 -6.15 7.85
C LEU A 132 4.04 -5.62 6.62
N LEU A 133 3.33 -5.22 5.56
CA LEU A 133 3.96 -4.59 4.40
C LEU A 133 4.69 -3.30 4.79
N CYS A 134 4.06 -2.45 5.61
CA CYS A 134 4.70 -1.26 6.14
C CYS A 134 5.99 -1.60 6.90
N ARG A 135 5.98 -2.62 7.75
CA ARG A 135 7.18 -3.06 8.50
C ARG A 135 8.29 -3.57 7.57
N MET A 136 7.94 -4.26 6.50
CA MET A 136 8.92 -4.67 5.48
C MET A 136 9.56 -3.46 4.81
N TYR A 137 8.79 -2.45 4.43
CA TYR A 137 9.31 -1.20 3.87
C TYR A 137 10.17 -0.41 4.86
N LEU A 138 9.88 -0.54 6.15
CA LEU A 138 10.64 0.06 7.26
C LEU A 138 11.84 -0.80 7.72
N GLY A 139 12.24 -1.79 6.95
CA GLY A 139 13.48 -2.54 7.15
C GLY A 139 13.37 -3.78 8.03
N TRP A 140 12.17 -4.28 8.40
CA TRP A 140 12.06 -5.56 9.08
C TRP A 140 12.61 -6.69 8.22
N LYS A 141 13.53 -7.47 8.76
CA LYS A 141 14.18 -8.59 8.07
C LYS A 141 13.38 -9.89 8.25
N LYS A 142 13.59 -10.88 7.36
CA LYS A 142 12.97 -12.22 7.46
C LYS A 142 13.30 -12.95 8.78
N THR A 143 14.36 -12.55 9.46
CA THR A 143 14.73 -13.07 10.77
C THR A 143 13.88 -12.52 11.92
N ASN A 144 13.00 -11.54 11.65
CA ASN A 144 12.11 -10.99 12.68
C ASN A 144 10.97 -11.99 12.95
N PRO A 145 10.84 -12.54 14.18
CA PRO A 145 9.83 -13.57 14.48
C PRO A 145 8.38 -13.03 14.37
N ALA A 146 8.18 -11.72 14.60
CA ALA A 146 6.87 -11.11 14.42
C ALA A 146 6.46 -11.12 12.93
N LEU A 147 7.39 -10.80 12.03
CA LEU A 147 7.15 -10.85 10.59
C LEU A 147 6.84 -12.27 10.13
N GLU A 148 7.60 -13.28 10.58
CA GLU A 148 7.33 -14.67 10.30
C GLU A 148 5.95 -15.10 10.79
N GLY A 149 5.59 -14.74 12.03
CA GLY A 149 4.27 -15.00 12.61
C GLY A 149 3.14 -14.38 11.79
N GLY A 150 3.31 -13.13 11.35
CA GLY A 150 2.36 -12.43 10.51
C GLY A 150 2.21 -13.04 9.12
N VAL A 151 3.30 -13.42 8.47
CA VAL A 151 3.29 -14.13 7.18
C VAL A 151 2.53 -15.47 7.30
N ARG A 152 2.80 -16.24 8.36
CA ARG A 152 2.08 -17.48 8.64
C ARG A 152 0.58 -17.23 8.83
N TYR A 153 0.22 -16.18 9.58
CA TYR A 153 -1.18 -15.79 9.75
C TYR A 153 -1.85 -15.48 8.42
N LEU A 154 -1.25 -14.64 7.55
CA LEU A 154 -1.81 -14.31 6.24
C LEU A 154 -1.91 -15.53 5.33
N SER A 155 -0.90 -16.39 5.31
CA SER A 155 -0.89 -17.62 4.52
C SER A 155 -2.01 -18.58 4.92
N GLN A 156 -2.31 -18.69 6.22
CA GLN A 156 -3.40 -19.52 6.73
C GLN A 156 -4.79 -18.99 6.38
N GLN A 157 -4.94 -17.65 6.27
CA GLN A 157 -6.22 -17.06 5.80
C GLN A 157 -6.53 -17.46 4.36
N GLY A 158 -5.53 -17.60 3.53
CA GLY A 158 -5.70 -17.80 2.09
C GLY A 158 -6.30 -16.57 1.39
N PRO A 159 -6.41 -16.56 0.05
CA PRO A 159 -7.06 -15.49 -0.68
C PRO A 159 -8.55 -15.38 -0.36
N ALA A 160 -9.01 -14.18 -0.03
CA ALA A 160 -10.41 -13.91 0.25
C ALA A 160 -11.22 -13.82 -1.06
N LYS A 161 -12.42 -14.41 -1.08
CA LYS A 161 -13.30 -14.38 -2.26
C LYS A 161 -13.91 -13.00 -2.52
N ASN A 162 -14.11 -12.22 -1.46
CA ASN A 162 -14.83 -10.94 -1.50
C ASN A 162 -14.09 -9.79 -0.81
N ASN A 163 -12.76 -9.85 -0.75
CA ASN A 163 -11.93 -8.78 -0.19
C ASN A 163 -10.65 -8.61 -1.00
N ILE A 164 -10.78 -7.97 -2.17
CA ILE A 164 -9.65 -7.70 -3.06
C ILE A 164 -8.61 -6.77 -2.42
N TYR A 165 -9.02 -5.89 -1.50
CA TYR A 165 -8.12 -5.04 -0.74
C TYR A 165 -7.16 -5.85 0.13
N PHE A 166 -7.69 -6.82 0.88
CA PHE A 166 -6.86 -7.77 1.62
C PHE A 166 -5.92 -8.54 0.69
N ASN A 167 -6.45 -9.07 -0.42
CA ASN A 167 -5.69 -9.86 -1.36
C ASN A 167 -4.51 -9.08 -1.94
N TYR A 168 -4.71 -7.82 -2.29
CA TYR A 168 -3.66 -6.93 -2.82
C TYR A 168 -2.50 -6.76 -1.84
N TYR A 169 -2.78 -6.45 -0.57
CA TYR A 169 -1.73 -6.27 0.43
C TYR A 169 -1.08 -7.59 0.85
N ALA A 170 -1.87 -8.64 1.06
CA ALA A 170 -1.35 -9.95 1.41
C ALA A 170 -0.45 -10.54 0.30
N ALA A 171 -0.83 -10.36 -0.97
CA ALA A 171 0.00 -10.77 -2.10
C ALA A 171 1.37 -10.10 -2.10
N GLN A 172 1.44 -8.80 -1.78
CA GLN A 172 2.72 -8.09 -1.68
C GLN A 172 3.60 -8.62 -0.54
N VAL A 173 3.02 -8.77 0.66
CA VAL A 173 3.74 -9.32 1.82
C VAL A 173 4.32 -10.70 1.49
N LEU A 174 3.49 -11.60 0.96
CA LEU A 174 3.89 -12.96 0.64
C LEU A 174 4.88 -13.00 -0.52
N ARG A 175 4.75 -12.12 -1.50
CA ARG A 175 5.71 -11.97 -2.61
C ARG A 175 7.09 -11.53 -2.11
N HIS A 176 7.14 -10.56 -1.20
CA HIS A 176 8.40 -10.14 -0.60
C HIS A 176 8.99 -11.21 0.32
N TRP A 177 8.14 -11.96 1.02
CA TRP A 177 8.57 -13.11 1.83
C TRP A 177 9.10 -14.25 0.98
N GLU A 178 8.45 -14.54 -0.15
CA GLU A 178 8.77 -15.65 -1.05
C GLU A 178 8.47 -17.04 -0.41
N GLY A 179 9.09 -18.09 -0.94
CA GLY A 179 8.96 -19.45 -0.40
C GLY A 179 7.65 -20.14 -0.77
N ASP A 180 7.29 -21.15 0.03
CA ASP A 180 6.10 -21.98 -0.19
C ASP A 180 4.81 -21.22 0.07
N GLU A 181 4.81 -20.29 1.02
CA GLU A 181 3.68 -19.45 1.34
C GLU A 181 3.25 -18.63 0.11
N TRP A 182 4.20 -17.99 -0.57
CA TRP A 182 3.93 -17.26 -1.80
C TRP A 182 3.46 -18.18 -2.92
N ARG A 183 4.14 -19.32 -3.17
CA ARG A 183 3.78 -20.23 -4.28
C ARG A 183 2.35 -20.78 -4.14
N LYS A 184 1.93 -21.13 -2.93
CA LYS A 184 0.57 -21.61 -2.65
C LYS A 184 -0.45 -20.50 -2.82
N TRP A 185 -0.16 -19.32 -2.28
CA TRP A 185 -1.03 -18.14 -2.36
C TRP A 185 -1.23 -17.69 -3.81
N GLU A 186 -0.14 -17.51 -4.55
CA GLU A 186 -0.15 -17.00 -5.93
C GLU A 186 -1.01 -17.90 -6.84
N LYS A 187 -0.82 -19.20 -6.74
CA LYS A 187 -1.59 -20.15 -7.55
C LYS A 187 -3.09 -19.98 -7.33
N VAL A 188 -3.56 -19.97 -6.09
CA VAL A 188 -4.99 -19.86 -5.75
C VAL A 188 -5.51 -18.46 -6.15
N MET A 189 -4.75 -17.41 -5.85
CA MET A 189 -5.14 -16.02 -6.14
C MET A 189 -5.26 -15.79 -7.65
N ARG A 190 -4.30 -16.26 -8.43
CA ARG A 190 -4.32 -16.14 -9.88
C ARG A 190 -5.51 -16.89 -10.49
N GLU A 191 -5.75 -18.13 -10.08
CA GLU A 191 -6.89 -18.92 -10.54
C GLU A 191 -8.23 -18.22 -10.19
N GLN A 192 -8.35 -17.69 -8.98
CA GLN A 192 -9.53 -16.93 -8.55
C GLN A 192 -9.75 -15.70 -9.44
N LEU A 193 -8.72 -14.88 -9.68
CA LEU A 193 -8.84 -13.68 -10.50
C LEU A 193 -9.16 -14.03 -11.96
N LEU A 194 -8.48 -14.99 -12.56
CA LEU A 194 -8.75 -15.39 -13.94
C LEU A 194 -10.16 -15.96 -14.12
N SER A 195 -10.65 -16.73 -13.15
CA SER A 195 -12.01 -17.32 -13.22
C SER A 195 -13.13 -16.32 -12.97
N THR A 196 -12.84 -15.22 -12.26
CA THR A 196 -13.83 -14.17 -11.95
C THR A 196 -13.78 -12.96 -12.89
N GLN A 197 -12.79 -12.92 -13.79
CA GLN A 197 -12.72 -11.87 -14.79
C GLN A 197 -13.94 -11.90 -15.72
N VAL A 198 -14.55 -10.75 -15.96
CA VAL A 198 -15.73 -10.63 -16.81
C VAL A 198 -15.37 -10.97 -18.26
N GLN A 199 -15.94 -12.06 -18.80
CA GLN A 199 -15.75 -12.49 -20.17
C GLN A 199 -16.80 -11.88 -21.12
N ALA A 200 -18.04 -11.70 -20.61
CA ALA A 200 -19.13 -11.01 -21.29
C ALA A 200 -19.92 -10.21 -20.24
N GLY A 201 -20.30 -9.02 -20.55
CA GLY A 201 -21.06 -8.14 -19.67
C GLY A 201 -22.20 -7.43 -20.39
N THR A 202 -22.96 -6.62 -19.66
CA THR A 202 -24.04 -5.78 -20.18
C THR A 202 -23.56 -4.85 -21.28
N TYR A 203 -22.32 -4.35 -21.13
CA TYR A 203 -21.65 -3.50 -22.10
C TYR A 203 -20.35 -4.18 -22.57
N SER A 204 -19.95 -3.92 -23.81
CA SER A 204 -18.67 -4.42 -24.36
C SER A 204 -17.47 -3.93 -23.55
N SER A 205 -17.57 -2.75 -22.93
CA SER A 205 -16.56 -2.17 -22.04
C SER A 205 -16.37 -2.93 -20.72
N ASP A 206 -17.30 -3.81 -20.35
CA ASP A 206 -17.19 -4.60 -19.12
C ASP A 206 -16.20 -5.76 -19.25
N LYS A 207 -16.01 -6.25 -20.48
CA LYS A 207 -15.11 -7.38 -20.77
C LYS A 207 -13.67 -7.07 -20.31
N GLY A 208 -13.08 -8.03 -19.62
CA GLY A 208 -11.72 -7.91 -19.09
C GLY A 208 -11.63 -7.24 -17.72
N SER A 209 -12.74 -6.71 -17.19
CA SER A 209 -12.79 -6.09 -15.86
C SER A 209 -13.17 -7.09 -14.75
N TRP A 210 -13.16 -6.60 -13.52
CA TRP A 210 -13.69 -7.31 -12.35
C TRP A 210 -14.79 -6.49 -11.69
N TYR A 211 -15.88 -7.15 -11.35
CA TYR A 211 -16.95 -6.62 -10.51
C TYR A 211 -17.70 -7.76 -9.85
N THR A 212 -17.45 -7.96 -8.56
CA THR A 212 -17.98 -9.06 -7.77
C THR A 212 -19.02 -8.53 -6.79
N PRO A 213 -20.30 -8.90 -6.91
CA PRO A 213 -21.32 -8.53 -5.93
C PRO A 213 -20.89 -8.92 -4.51
N GLY A 214 -21.09 -8.02 -3.53
CA GLY A 214 -20.70 -8.25 -2.14
C GLY A 214 -19.21 -8.11 -1.86
N GLN A 215 -18.43 -7.60 -2.81
CA GLN A 215 -17.02 -7.26 -2.59
C GLN A 215 -16.88 -6.18 -1.51
N SER A 216 -15.99 -6.40 -0.56
CA SER A 216 -15.66 -5.41 0.48
C SER A 216 -15.24 -4.09 -0.16
N HIS A 217 -15.90 -3.00 0.23
CA HIS A 217 -15.75 -1.66 -0.35
C HIS A 217 -16.16 -1.53 -1.84
N GLY A 218 -16.64 -2.61 -2.48
CA GLY A 218 -17.04 -2.62 -3.90
C GLY A 218 -18.18 -1.65 -4.22
N GLU A 219 -19.16 -1.53 -3.32
CA GLU A 219 -20.29 -0.59 -3.50
C GLU A 219 -19.83 0.88 -3.60
N ARG A 220 -18.77 1.26 -2.87
CA ARG A 220 -18.22 2.62 -2.88
C ARG A 220 -17.20 2.84 -3.98
N GLY A 221 -16.35 1.85 -4.22
CA GLY A 221 -15.25 1.94 -5.20
C GLY A 221 -15.66 1.53 -6.62
N GLY A 222 -16.68 0.71 -6.74
CA GLY A 222 -17.22 0.22 -8.01
C GLY A 222 -16.24 -0.63 -8.81
N ARG A 223 -16.55 -0.82 -10.08
CA ARG A 223 -15.78 -1.63 -11.03
C ARG A 223 -14.33 -1.16 -11.20
N ILE A 224 -14.09 0.15 -11.18
CA ILE A 224 -12.73 0.70 -11.31
C ILE A 224 -11.86 0.25 -10.13
N TYR A 225 -12.37 0.32 -8.91
CA TYR A 225 -11.66 -0.12 -7.72
C TYR A 225 -11.29 -1.61 -7.79
N GLU A 226 -12.25 -2.47 -8.09
CA GLU A 226 -12.02 -3.92 -8.17
C GLU A 226 -11.05 -4.26 -9.30
N THR A 227 -11.25 -3.68 -10.48
CA THR A 227 -10.38 -3.93 -11.64
C THR A 227 -8.96 -3.47 -11.38
N SER A 228 -8.76 -2.27 -10.81
CA SER A 228 -7.42 -1.74 -10.51
C SER A 228 -6.68 -2.61 -9.50
N LEU A 229 -7.34 -2.99 -8.39
CA LEU A 229 -6.70 -3.86 -7.39
C LEU A 229 -6.46 -5.27 -7.92
N SER A 230 -7.35 -5.81 -8.75
CA SER A 230 -7.15 -7.12 -9.38
C SER A 230 -5.96 -7.13 -10.34
N CYS A 231 -5.85 -6.10 -11.19
CA CYS A 231 -4.68 -5.93 -12.07
C CYS A 231 -3.39 -5.81 -11.24
N MET A 232 -3.37 -4.90 -10.26
CA MET A 232 -2.18 -4.71 -9.39
C MET A 232 -1.81 -5.98 -8.61
N THR A 233 -2.80 -6.79 -8.21
CA THR A 233 -2.54 -8.08 -7.54
C THR A 233 -1.90 -9.09 -8.49
N LEU A 234 -2.33 -9.16 -9.75
CA LEU A 234 -1.70 -10.01 -10.78
C LEU A 234 -0.30 -9.49 -11.14
N GLU A 235 -0.09 -8.18 -11.14
CA GLU A 235 1.19 -7.55 -11.47
C GLU A 235 2.25 -7.70 -10.36
N VAL A 236 1.88 -8.05 -9.14
CA VAL A 236 2.80 -8.18 -8.00
C VAL A 236 4.01 -9.06 -8.34
N TYR A 237 3.81 -10.11 -9.13
CA TYR A 237 4.89 -10.99 -9.58
C TYR A 237 5.94 -10.28 -10.44
N TYR A 238 5.52 -9.38 -11.31
CA TYR A 238 6.38 -8.67 -12.27
C TYR A 238 6.86 -7.32 -11.75
N ARG A 239 5.99 -6.59 -11.04
CA ARG A 239 6.24 -5.22 -10.60
C ARG A 239 7.14 -5.15 -9.37
N ASN A 240 6.97 -6.06 -8.42
CA ASN A 240 7.70 -6.00 -7.16
C ASN A 240 8.89 -6.96 -7.16
N MET A 241 10.10 -6.40 -7.27
CA MET A 241 11.30 -7.16 -6.93
C MET A 241 11.28 -7.43 -5.42
N PRO A 242 11.49 -8.70 -4.98
CA PRO A 242 11.49 -9.01 -3.55
C PRO A 242 12.52 -8.19 -2.80
N LEU A 243 12.09 -7.49 -1.74
CA LEU A 243 12.92 -6.57 -0.95
C LEU A 243 14.21 -7.20 -0.43
N TYR A 244 14.17 -8.51 -0.15
CA TYR A 244 15.29 -9.24 0.45
C TYR A 244 16.25 -9.88 -0.57
N ARG A 245 16.05 -9.64 -1.85
CA ARG A 245 16.99 -10.07 -2.92
C ARG A 245 18.00 -8.99 -3.28
N LYS A 246 17.96 -7.83 -2.66
CA LYS A 246 18.92 -6.77 -2.89
C LYS A 246 20.33 -7.27 -2.61
N THR A 247 21.26 -6.95 -3.51
CA THR A 247 22.70 -7.19 -3.32
C THR A 247 23.23 -6.34 -2.16
N ALA A 248 24.34 -6.73 -1.55
CA ALA A 248 24.96 -5.99 -0.44
C ALA A 248 25.25 -4.51 -0.78
N ALA A 249 25.43 -4.19 -2.07
CA ALA A 249 25.62 -2.80 -2.56
C ALA A 249 24.35 -1.95 -2.47
N GLU A 250 23.16 -2.57 -2.50
CA GLU A 250 21.86 -1.89 -2.42
C GLU A 250 21.29 -1.91 -0.99
N ALA A 251 21.97 -2.58 -0.04
CA ALA A 251 21.54 -2.70 1.36
C ALA A 251 21.71 -1.40 2.18
N GLY A 252 22.32 -0.36 1.62
CA GLY A 252 22.47 0.95 2.23
C GLY A 252 21.27 1.89 2.07
N ASP A 253 20.23 1.48 1.34
CA ASP A 253 19.04 2.26 1.05
C ASP A 253 17.85 1.90 1.96
N ASP A 254 18.11 1.57 3.21
CA ASP A 254 17.04 1.55 4.21
C ASP A 254 16.51 2.99 4.39
N PHE A 255 15.21 3.15 4.46
CA PHE A 255 14.45 4.41 4.53
C PHE A 255 15.20 5.52 5.23
#